data_e39d43e0dfbc344b768232f1324b92d9
#
_entry.id   e39d43e0dfbc344b768232f1324b92d9
#
_cell.length_a   1.000
_cell.length_b   1.000
_cell.length_c   1.000
_cell.angle_alpha   90.00
_cell.angle_beta   90.00
_cell.angle_gamma   90.00
#
_symmetry.space_group_name_H-M   'P 1'
#
loop_
_entity.id
_entity.type
_entity.pdbx_description
1 polymer ?
#
loop_
_entity_poly.entity_id
_entity_poly.type
_entity_poly.pdbx_seq_one_letter_code
_entity_poly.pdbx_strand_id
1 'polypeptide(L)'
;MPAGGRRRSVGGGCGVGGSHPHLGGEYHLTNRVLFNMPLITTRFSNIYGPGQLNFSALMPDCILANLGYKNFIPRGDGSNSRDFLFVEDVCDLYMCLAFHLYKDKSLTGEIFNAGTGKAYMVKTIVKSICNANNNEKLYDKISSKFLGKKTVGEITHQFMSYKKL
;
A
#
# COMPACT_ATOMS: atom_id res chain seq x y z
N MET A 1 -11.85 -51.19 -3.85
CA MET A 1 -11.47 -50.07 -3.00
C MET A 1 -10.66 -49.09 -3.81
N PRO A 2 -11.14 -47.89 -4.07
CA PRO A 2 -10.28 -46.82 -4.55
C PRO A 2 -10.14 -45.71 -3.49
N ALA A 3 -8.95 -45.18 -3.45
CA ALA A 3 -8.42 -44.22 -2.49
C ALA A 3 -9.11 -42.84 -2.56
N GLY A 4 -9.39 -42.27 -1.39
CA GLY A 4 -9.97 -40.97 -1.22
C GLY A 4 -9.00 -39.84 -1.56
N GLY A 5 -9.31 -39.10 -2.62
CA GLY A 5 -8.66 -37.85 -2.96
C GLY A 5 -9.03 -36.74 -2.01
N ARG A 6 -8.09 -36.26 -1.22
CA ARG A 6 -8.23 -35.03 -0.42
C ARG A 6 -8.30 -33.82 -1.36
N ARG A 7 -9.46 -33.18 -1.42
CA ARG A 7 -9.60 -31.85 -2.02
C ARG A 7 -8.87 -30.85 -1.13
N ARG A 8 -7.79 -30.25 -1.63
CA ARG A 8 -7.19 -29.06 -1.04
C ARG A 8 -8.15 -27.87 -1.27
N SER A 9 -8.66 -27.32 -0.20
CA SER A 9 -9.38 -26.05 -0.22
C SER A 9 -8.38 -24.96 -0.57
N VAL A 10 -8.54 -24.34 -1.72
CA VAL A 10 -7.83 -23.14 -2.12
C VAL A 10 -8.50 -21.98 -1.35
N GLY A 11 -7.96 -21.67 -0.19
CA GLY A 11 -8.31 -20.46 0.53
C GLY A 11 -7.73 -19.26 -0.20
N GLY A 12 -8.56 -18.54 -0.95
CA GLY A 12 -8.21 -17.27 -1.57
C GLY A 12 -8.04 -16.18 -0.52
N GLY A 13 -6.85 -16.09 0.08
CA GLY A 13 -6.43 -14.93 0.84
C GLY A 13 -5.97 -13.84 -0.11
N CYS A 14 -6.77 -12.81 -0.33
CA CYS A 14 -6.36 -11.60 -1.04
C CYS A 14 -5.36 -10.84 -0.17
N GLY A 15 -4.10 -11.27 -0.19
CA GLY A 15 -2.97 -10.60 0.42
C GLY A 15 -2.53 -9.45 -0.47
N VAL A 16 -3.09 -8.26 -0.26
CA VAL A 16 -2.56 -7.03 -0.87
C VAL A 16 -1.27 -6.68 -0.13
N GLY A 17 -0.14 -7.10 -0.67
CA GLY A 17 1.15 -6.80 -0.04
C GLY A 17 2.34 -7.61 -0.55
N GLY A 18 2.13 -8.48 -1.53
CA GLY A 18 3.21 -9.14 -2.25
C GLY A 18 3.34 -8.51 -3.63
N SER A 19 4.41 -7.79 -3.88
CA SER A 19 4.85 -7.47 -5.23
C SER A 19 5.09 -8.79 -5.96
N HIS A 20 4.09 -9.29 -6.67
CA HIS A 20 4.30 -10.28 -7.71
C HIS A 20 4.74 -9.51 -8.96
N PRO A 21 6.04 -9.44 -9.26
CA PRO A 21 6.54 -8.64 -10.38
C PRO A 21 6.14 -9.22 -11.74
N HIS A 22 5.60 -10.45 -11.78
CA HIS A 22 5.45 -11.19 -13.02
C HIS A 22 4.16 -10.91 -13.80
N LEU A 23 3.00 -10.86 -13.15
CA LEU A 23 1.74 -10.74 -13.90
C LEU A 23 1.53 -9.35 -14.54
N GLY A 24 1.79 -8.27 -13.80
CA GLY A 24 1.65 -6.91 -14.33
C GLY A 24 2.63 -6.61 -15.47
N GLY A 25 3.87 -7.14 -15.36
CA GLY A 25 4.89 -6.98 -16.39
C GLY A 25 4.56 -7.73 -17.69
N GLU A 26 3.98 -8.90 -17.62
CA GLU A 26 3.61 -9.70 -18.80
C GLU A 26 2.46 -9.05 -19.56
N TYR A 27 1.39 -8.59 -18.91
CA TYR A 27 0.30 -7.85 -19.57
C TYR A 27 0.80 -6.55 -20.21
N HIS A 28 1.70 -5.84 -19.56
CA HIS A 28 2.28 -4.62 -20.08
C HIS A 28 3.11 -4.86 -21.34
N LEU A 29 3.98 -5.89 -21.33
CA LEU A 29 4.78 -6.30 -22.47
C LEU A 29 3.87 -6.77 -23.63
N THR A 30 2.88 -7.60 -23.35
CA THR A 30 1.96 -8.14 -24.35
C THR A 30 1.20 -7.02 -25.05
N ASN A 31 0.59 -6.09 -24.32
CA ASN A 31 -0.14 -4.97 -24.91
C ASN A 31 0.75 -4.03 -25.72
N ARG A 32 1.97 -3.78 -25.25
CA ARG A 32 2.94 -2.98 -25.98
C ARG A 32 3.35 -3.62 -27.28
N VAL A 33 3.68 -4.92 -27.26
CA VAL A 33 4.20 -5.63 -28.44
C VAL A 33 3.09 -5.94 -29.45
N LEU A 34 1.94 -6.44 -28.99
CA LEU A 34 0.86 -6.86 -29.90
C LEU A 34 0.04 -5.69 -30.44
N PHE A 35 -0.17 -4.64 -29.63
CA PHE A 35 -1.07 -3.54 -30.00
C PHE A 35 -0.36 -2.20 -30.19
N ASN A 36 0.96 -2.17 -30.04
CA ASN A 36 1.77 -0.93 -30.12
C ASN A 36 1.22 0.20 -29.20
N MET A 37 0.69 -0.18 -28.03
CA MET A 37 0.09 0.76 -27.09
C MET A 37 1.18 1.56 -26.37
N PRO A 38 1.05 2.88 -26.28
CA PRO A 38 1.94 3.70 -25.45
C PRO A 38 1.57 3.49 -23.97
N LEU A 39 2.43 2.81 -23.21
CA LEU A 39 2.19 2.43 -21.83
C LEU A 39 3.37 2.83 -20.94
N ILE A 40 3.05 3.35 -19.76
CA ILE A 40 3.96 3.57 -18.63
C ILE A 40 3.52 2.69 -17.46
N THR A 41 4.47 2.10 -16.75
CA THR A 41 4.18 1.36 -15.51
C THR A 41 4.53 2.23 -14.31
N THR A 42 3.60 2.37 -13.37
CA THR A 42 3.84 3.06 -12.10
C THR A 42 3.83 2.07 -10.94
N ARG A 43 4.75 2.24 -10.01
CA ARG A 43 4.82 1.50 -8.75
C ARG A 43 4.70 2.49 -7.61
N PHE A 44 3.67 2.34 -6.80
CA PHE A 44 3.38 3.26 -5.71
C PHE A 44 3.78 2.69 -4.36
N SER A 45 4.12 3.57 -3.43
CA SER A 45 4.14 3.28 -2.00
C SER A 45 2.71 3.05 -1.48
N ASN A 46 2.49 3.07 -0.16
CA ASN A 46 1.15 2.84 0.40
C ASN A 46 0.25 4.04 0.12
N ILE A 47 -0.69 3.89 -0.80
CA ILE A 47 -1.67 4.94 -1.13
C ILE A 47 -2.72 5.00 -0.02
N TYR A 48 -3.07 6.22 0.38
CA TYR A 48 -4.15 6.48 1.33
C TYR A 48 -4.97 7.70 0.92
N GLY A 49 -6.19 7.79 1.40
CA GLY A 49 -7.06 8.95 1.17
C GLY A 49 -8.53 8.57 1.03
N PRO A 50 -9.37 9.55 0.65
CA PRO A 50 -10.79 9.33 0.40
C PRO A 50 -11.03 8.21 -0.60
N GLY A 51 -12.10 7.46 -0.40
CA GLY A 51 -12.48 6.35 -1.28
C GLY A 51 -11.74 5.03 -1.03
N GLN A 52 -10.86 4.94 -0.03
CA GLN A 52 -10.20 3.69 0.32
C GLN A 52 -11.18 2.71 0.98
N LEU A 53 -11.54 1.64 0.26
CA LEU A 53 -12.51 0.62 0.72
C LEU A 53 -11.86 -0.54 1.50
N ASN A 54 -10.54 -0.61 1.55
CA ASN A 54 -9.85 -1.61 2.37
C ASN A 54 -9.79 -1.16 3.84
N PHE A 55 -10.85 -1.44 4.58
CA PHE A 55 -10.96 -1.09 6.01
C PHE A 55 -10.03 -1.89 6.95
N SER A 56 -9.22 -2.80 6.41
CA SER A 56 -8.14 -3.48 7.14
C SER A 56 -6.78 -2.80 6.95
N ALA A 57 -6.69 -1.81 6.07
CA ALA A 57 -5.48 -1.00 5.92
C ALA A 57 -5.31 -0.08 7.14
N LEU A 58 -4.05 0.24 7.48
CA LEU A 58 -3.68 0.96 8.70
C LEU A 58 -4.50 2.23 8.96
N MET A 59 -4.62 3.10 7.95
CA MET A 59 -5.30 4.39 8.14
C MET A 59 -6.81 4.25 8.30
N PRO A 60 -7.56 3.56 7.41
CA PRO A 60 -8.98 3.34 7.62
C PRO A 60 -9.29 2.58 8.91
N ASP A 61 -8.48 1.58 9.25
CA ASP A 61 -8.65 0.81 10.50
C ASP A 61 -8.55 1.69 11.74
N CYS A 62 -7.50 2.53 11.79
CA CYS A 62 -7.28 3.46 12.89
C CYS A 62 -8.36 4.56 12.95
N ILE A 63 -8.80 5.09 11.79
CA ILE A 63 -9.87 6.11 11.72
C ILE A 63 -11.18 5.53 12.24
N LEU A 64 -11.58 4.33 11.81
CA LEU A 64 -12.79 3.69 12.28
C LEU A 64 -12.77 3.45 13.81
N ALA A 65 -11.60 3.11 14.36
CA ALA A 65 -11.44 2.99 15.81
C ALA A 65 -11.57 4.33 16.53
N ASN A 66 -11.04 5.40 15.92
CA ASN A 66 -11.18 6.76 16.45
C ASN A 66 -12.64 7.23 16.48
N LEU A 67 -13.41 6.85 15.47
CA LEU A 67 -14.86 7.13 15.38
C LEU A 67 -15.71 6.20 16.25
N GLY A 68 -15.11 5.22 16.95
CA GLY A 68 -15.83 4.31 17.86
C GLY A 68 -16.50 3.12 17.16
N TYR A 69 -16.31 2.93 15.86
CA TYR A 69 -16.96 1.83 15.13
C TYR A 69 -16.33 0.46 15.39
N LYS A 70 -15.07 0.43 15.82
CA LYS A 70 -14.35 -0.82 16.10
C LYS A 70 -13.17 -0.60 17.05
N ASN A 71 -12.54 -1.69 17.49
CA ASN A 71 -11.28 -1.62 18.21
C ASN A 71 -10.11 -1.74 17.24
N PHE A 72 -9.12 -0.85 17.36
CA PHE A 72 -7.85 -1.01 16.65
C PHE A 72 -6.97 -2.01 17.39
N ILE A 73 -6.48 -3.00 16.67
CA ILE A 73 -5.57 -4.04 17.19
C ILE A 73 -4.25 -3.93 16.44
N PRO A 74 -3.18 -3.39 17.08
CA PRO A 74 -1.87 -3.27 16.44
C PRO A 74 -1.31 -4.64 16.04
N ARG A 75 -0.68 -4.70 14.88
CA ARG A 75 0.11 -5.85 14.46
C ARG A 75 1.57 -5.58 14.79
N GLY A 76 2.11 -6.23 15.83
CA GLY A 76 3.49 -6.06 16.26
C GLY A 76 3.72 -4.84 17.17
N ASP A 77 4.95 -4.35 17.23
CA ASP A 77 5.43 -3.30 18.13
C ASP A 77 5.28 -1.87 17.59
N GLY A 78 4.72 -1.71 16.40
CA GLY A 78 4.55 -0.42 15.73
C GLY A 78 5.85 0.24 15.24
N SER A 79 7.00 -0.45 15.31
CA SER A 79 8.30 0.07 14.84
C SER A 79 8.48 -0.03 13.33
N ASN A 80 7.71 -0.89 12.66
CA ASN A 80 7.74 -1.00 11.22
C ASN A 80 7.42 0.35 10.59
N SER A 81 8.17 0.73 9.56
CA SER A 81 7.97 2.01 8.88
C SER A 81 7.61 1.82 7.42
N ARG A 82 6.73 2.66 6.94
CA ARG A 82 6.16 2.66 5.58
C ARG A 82 6.13 4.06 5.02
N ASP A 83 6.29 4.15 3.72
CA ASP A 83 6.04 5.36 2.95
C ASP A 83 4.55 5.42 2.57
N PHE A 84 3.94 6.58 2.75
CA PHE A 84 2.52 6.81 2.49
C PHE A 84 2.36 7.96 1.50
N LEU A 85 1.58 7.71 0.45
CA LEU A 85 1.32 8.67 -0.62
C LEU A 85 -0.18 8.99 -0.65
N PHE A 86 -0.51 10.29 -0.66
CA PHE A 86 -1.90 10.73 -0.68
C PHE A 86 -2.51 10.49 -2.06
N VAL A 87 -3.79 10.12 -2.10
CA VAL A 87 -4.44 9.70 -3.35
C VAL A 87 -4.53 10.81 -4.39
N GLU A 88 -4.65 12.07 -3.97
CA GLU A 88 -4.68 13.20 -4.91
C GLU A 88 -3.33 13.38 -5.60
N ASP A 89 -2.20 13.22 -4.87
CA ASP A 89 -0.86 13.24 -5.47
C ASP A 89 -0.69 12.12 -6.51
N VAL A 90 -1.33 10.96 -6.27
CA VAL A 90 -1.36 9.85 -7.25
C VAL A 90 -2.12 10.25 -8.51
N CYS A 91 -3.28 10.91 -8.35
CA CYS A 91 -4.07 11.41 -9.49
C CYS A 91 -3.29 12.43 -10.31
N ASP A 92 -2.65 13.39 -9.65
CA ASP A 92 -1.83 14.41 -10.30
C ASP A 92 -0.65 13.79 -11.05
N LEU A 93 0.00 12.80 -10.46
CA LEU A 93 1.07 12.06 -11.11
C LEU A 93 0.58 11.32 -12.36
N TYR A 94 -0.58 10.67 -12.29
CA TYR A 94 -1.15 10.00 -13.47
C TYR A 94 -1.45 10.98 -14.59
N MET A 95 -2.02 12.14 -14.27
CA MET A 95 -2.29 13.19 -15.26
C MET A 95 -1.00 13.72 -15.89
N CYS A 96 0.03 13.96 -15.07
CA CYS A 96 1.33 14.39 -15.51
C CYS A 96 1.97 13.36 -16.47
N LEU A 97 2.03 12.08 -16.06
CA LEU A 97 2.61 11.02 -16.87
C LEU A 97 1.84 10.78 -18.17
N ALA A 98 0.51 10.84 -18.14
CA ALA A 98 -0.32 10.71 -19.34
C ALA A 98 -0.04 11.84 -20.34
N PHE A 99 0.09 13.08 -19.85
CA PHE A 99 0.41 14.23 -20.70
C PHE A 99 1.82 14.11 -21.33
N HIS A 100 2.82 13.71 -20.55
CA HIS A 100 4.17 13.51 -21.07
C HIS A 100 4.23 12.35 -22.06
N LEU A 101 3.56 11.23 -21.79
CA LEU A 101 3.49 10.09 -22.72
C LEU A 101 2.77 10.46 -24.02
N TYR A 102 1.77 11.33 -23.95
CA TYR A 102 1.09 11.84 -25.14
C TYR A 102 2.05 12.63 -26.02
N LYS A 103 2.88 13.49 -25.42
CA LYS A 103 3.87 14.34 -26.14
C LYS A 103 5.10 13.60 -26.57
N ASP A 104 5.60 12.69 -25.74
CA ASP A 104 6.85 11.97 -25.97
C ASP A 104 6.64 10.46 -25.89
N LYS A 105 6.57 9.82 -27.04
CA LYS A 105 6.36 8.36 -27.14
C LYS A 105 7.61 7.56 -26.73
N SER A 106 8.78 8.20 -26.56
CA SER A 106 9.99 7.53 -26.07
C SER A 106 9.82 7.00 -24.64
N LEU A 107 8.88 7.59 -23.86
CA LEU A 107 8.52 7.13 -22.52
C LEU A 107 7.76 5.82 -22.50
N THR A 108 7.39 5.28 -23.68
CA THR A 108 6.67 4.00 -23.76
C THR A 108 7.52 2.84 -23.22
N GLY A 109 7.00 2.14 -22.23
CA GLY A 109 7.66 1.01 -21.58
C GLY A 109 8.49 1.41 -20.36
N GLU A 110 8.55 2.70 -20.05
CA GLU A 110 9.24 3.18 -18.86
C GLU A 110 8.49 2.77 -17.57
N ILE A 111 9.29 2.59 -16.50
CA ILE A 111 8.78 2.24 -15.18
C ILE A 111 9.19 3.35 -14.21
N PHE A 112 8.20 3.93 -13.53
CA PHE A 112 8.39 4.96 -12.53
C PHE A 112 7.95 4.47 -11.15
N ASN A 113 8.79 4.71 -10.16
CA ASN A 113 8.42 4.52 -8.76
C ASN A 113 7.92 5.84 -8.19
N ALA A 114 6.82 5.80 -7.45
CA ALA A 114 6.18 6.96 -6.84
C ALA A 114 5.96 6.74 -5.34
N GLY A 115 6.48 7.65 -4.56
CA GLY A 115 6.37 7.71 -3.11
C GLY A 115 6.90 9.03 -2.61
N THR A 116 6.81 9.28 -1.31
CA THR A 116 7.34 10.51 -0.70
C THR A 116 8.84 10.43 -0.44
N GLY A 117 9.44 9.24 -0.53
CA GLY A 117 10.83 8.97 -0.18
C GLY A 117 11.07 9.00 1.34
N LYS A 118 10.01 9.10 2.15
CA LYS A 118 10.08 9.14 3.61
C LYS A 118 9.26 8.02 4.21
N ALA A 119 9.85 7.28 5.13
CA ALA A 119 9.12 6.23 5.84
C ALA A 119 8.77 6.70 7.27
N TYR A 120 7.53 6.49 7.65
CA TYR A 120 6.99 6.81 8.96
C TYR A 120 6.67 5.53 9.73
N MET A 121 7.03 5.48 11.02
CA MET A 121 6.68 4.36 11.87
C MET A 121 5.16 4.23 12.02
N VAL A 122 4.64 3.01 12.04
CA VAL A 122 3.21 2.74 12.25
C VAL A 122 2.68 3.45 13.51
N LYS A 123 3.43 3.37 14.63
CA LYS A 123 3.04 4.06 15.88
C LYS A 123 2.93 5.57 15.73
N THR A 124 3.78 6.20 14.89
CA THR A 124 3.74 7.64 14.62
C THR A 124 2.48 8.01 13.83
N ILE A 125 2.12 7.22 12.82
CA ILE A 125 0.89 7.41 12.04
C ILE A 125 -0.35 7.27 12.93
N VAL A 126 -0.42 6.23 13.76
CA VAL A 126 -1.53 6.02 14.70
C VAL A 126 -1.66 7.20 15.65
N LYS A 127 -0.53 7.70 16.20
CA LYS A 127 -0.52 8.88 17.05
C LYS A 127 -1.07 10.11 16.34
N SER A 128 -0.62 10.36 15.11
CA SER A 128 -1.07 11.50 14.30
C SER A 128 -2.57 11.46 14.04
N ILE A 129 -3.13 10.27 13.72
CA ILE A 129 -4.58 10.09 13.50
C ILE A 129 -5.36 10.35 14.80
N CYS A 130 -4.90 9.84 15.93
CA CYS A 130 -5.54 10.08 17.22
C CYS A 130 -5.52 11.56 17.60
N ASN A 131 -4.38 12.23 17.42
CA ASN A 131 -4.23 13.65 17.72
C ASN A 131 -5.12 14.53 16.81
N ALA A 132 -5.23 14.20 15.52
CA ALA A 132 -6.10 14.94 14.59
C ALA A 132 -7.58 14.93 15.01
N ASN A 133 -7.99 13.92 15.78
CA ASN A 133 -9.35 13.80 16.33
C ASN A 133 -9.42 14.17 17.83
N ASN A 134 -8.40 14.80 18.40
CA ASN A 134 -8.31 15.14 19.82
C ASN A 134 -8.58 13.96 20.76
N ASN A 135 -8.17 12.76 20.36
CA ASN A 135 -8.45 11.50 21.06
C ASN A 135 -7.17 10.84 21.61
N GLU A 136 -6.44 11.57 22.44
CA GLU A 136 -5.20 11.09 23.05
C GLU A 136 -5.42 9.85 23.91
N LYS A 137 -6.57 9.77 24.61
CA LYS A 137 -6.94 8.61 25.43
C LYS A 137 -7.00 7.31 24.61
N LEU A 138 -7.45 7.41 23.36
CA LEU A 138 -7.44 6.25 22.46
C LEU A 138 -6.00 5.86 22.09
N TYR A 139 -5.12 6.84 21.83
CA TYR A 139 -3.73 6.53 21.55
C TYR A 139 -3.06 5.81 22.74
N ASP A 140 -3.27 6.25 23.97
CA ASP A 140 -2.74 5.59 25.16
C ASP A 140 -3.22 4.14 25.28
N LYS A 141 -4.51 3.91 25.03
CA LYS A 141 -5.11 2.57 24.99
C LYS A 141 -4.52 1.70 23.88
N ILE A 142 -4.24 2.26 22.71
CA ILE A 142 -3.61 1.55 21.58
C ILE A 142 -2.14 1.32 21.86
N SER A 143 -1.43 2.32 22.38
CA SER A 143 0.00 2.26 22.65
C SER A 143 0.37 1.14 23.61
N SER A 144 -0.47 0.91 24.63
CA SER A 144 -0.30 -0.21 25.56
C SER A 144 -0.43 -1.59 24.94
N LYS A 145 -1.04 -1.68 23.74
CA LYS A 145 -1.24 -2.92 22.99
C LYS A 145 -0.16 -3.18 21.93
N PHE A 146 0.75 -2.23 21.70
CA PHE A 146 1.92 -2.50 20.88
C PHE A 146 2.79 -3.52 21.61
N LEU A 147 2.61 -4.77 21.25
CA LEU A 147 3.33 -5.89 21.86
C LEU A 147 4.81 -5.80 21.45
N GLY A 148 5.72 -5.95 22.41
CA GLY A 148 7.17 -5.84 22.19
C GLY A 148 7.81 -6.92 21.30
N LYS A 149 7.02 -7.56 20.43
CA LYS A 149 7.49 -8.56 19.47
C LYS A 149 7.33 -8.01 18.05
N LYS A 150 8.46 -7.91 17.34
CA LYS A 150 8.42 -7.67 15.89
C LYS A 150 7.73 -8.85 15.21
N THR A 151 6.92 -8.54 14.22
CA THR A 151 6.28 -9.56 13.37
C THR A 151 7.36 -10.24 12.55
N VAL A 152 7.48 -11.56 12.67
CA VAL A 152 8.47 -12.35 11.93
C VAL A 152 8.07 -12.34 10.45
N GLY A 153 9.03 -12.04 9.57
CA GLY A 153 8.82 -12.05 8.11
C GLY A 153 8.25 -10.75 7.53
N GLU A 154 7.95 -9.72 8.34
CA GLU A 154 7.58 -8.40 7.83
C GLU A 154 8.80 -7.54 7.48
N ILE A 155 8.67 -6.78 6.39
CA ILE A 155 9.65 -5.74 6.02
C ILE A 155 9.60 -4.64 7.09
N THR A 156 10.73 -4.41 7.78
CA THR A 156 10.81 -3.45 8.88
C THR A 156 10.83 -2.00 8.42
N HIS A 157 11.41 -1.76 7.22
CA HIS A 157 11.54 -0.40 6.68
C HIS A 157 11.33 -0.41 5.18
N GLN A 158 10.38 0.38 4.69
CA GLN A 158 10.04 0.44 3.28
C GLN A 158 9.71 1.88 2.87
N PHE A 159 10.40 2.36 1.83
CA PHE A 159 10.08 3.61 1.15
C PHE A 159 10.37 3.48 -0.35
N MET A 160 9.79 4.36 -1.15
CA MET A 160 9.99 4.40 -2.59
C MET A 160 10.89 5.56 -2.97
N SER A 161 11.88 5.29 -3.81
CA SER A 161 12.68 6.36 -4.43
C SER A 161 11.98 6.87 -5.68
N TYR A 162 11.79 8.18 -5.76
CA TYR A 162 11.17 8.88 -6.90
C TYR A 162 12.19 9.58 -7.81
N LYS A 163 13.47 9.28 -7.68
CA LYS A 163 14.57 9.98 -8.39
C LYS A 163 14.49 9.95 -9.93
N LYS A 164 13.64 9.09 -10.48
CA LYS A 164 13.43 8.98 -11.93
C LYS A 164 12.22 9.80 -12.41
N LEU A 165 11.35 10.24 -11.52
CA LEU A 165 10.28 11.18 -11.82
C LEU A 165 10.83 12.58 -11.97
#